data_73d645ea7d1980a9f3840099a33a2cef
#
_entry.id   73d645ea7d1980a9f3840099a33a2cef
#
_cell.length_a   1.000
_cell.length_b   1.000
_cell.length_c   1.000
_cell.angle_alpha   90.00
_cell.angle_beta   90.00
_cell.angle_gamma   90.00
#
_symmetry.space_group_name_H-M   'P 1'
#
loop_
_entity.id
_entity.type
_entity.pdbx_description
1 polymer ?
#
loop_
_entity_poly.entity_id
_entity_poly.type
_entity_poly.pdbx_seq_one_letter_code
_entity_poly.pdbx_strand_id
1 'polypeptide(L)'
;MKPLPRCYAALLAFLLFVLSTHLSAQTELQRKVENITSVDSVKPLETTEFVEKYVAYFSQPLDHRHPEKGSFDQRVIVAHVGFDRPTVIVTEGYGAAYALRPGYREELSRLFNANMIFVEHRYFLESTPQRISSTI
;
A
#
# COMPACT_ATOMS: atom_id res chain seq x y z
N MET A 1 -22.63 13.33 -47.08
CA MET A 1 -22.43 13.02 -45.66
C MET A 1 -22.98 14.18 -44.83
N LYS A 2 -24.03 13.93 -44.03
CA LYS A 2 -24.62 15.00 -43.17
C LYS A 2 -23.69 15.25 -41.98
N PRO A 3 -23.35 16.49 -41.63
CA PRO A 3 -22.53 16.78 -40.46
C PRO A 3 -23.29 16.38 -39.19
N LEU A 4 -22.59 15.72 -38.24
CA LEU A 4 -23.14 15.40 -36.91
C LEU A 4 -23.59 16.71 -36.23
N PRO A 5 -24.75 16.72 -35.60
CA PRO A 5 -25.21 17.90 -34.87
C PRO A 5 -24.25 18.26 -33.74
N ARG A 6 -23.97 19.55 -33.61
CA ARG A 6 -23.00 20.10 -32.66
C ARG A 6 -23.18 19.61 -31.21
N CYS A 7 -24.40 19.22 -30.82
CA CYS A 7 -24.71 18.65 -29.49
C CYS A 7 -24.02 17.31 -29.24
N TYR A 8 -23.89 16.43 -30.26
CA TYR A 8 -23.21 15.13 -30.07
C TYR A 8 -21.69 15.29 -29.95
N ALA A 9 -21.10 16.27 -30.65
CA ALA A 9 -19.66 16.55 -30.51
C ALA A 9 -19.33 17.07 -29.12
N ALA A 10 -20.15 17.92 -28.54
CA ALA A 10 -19.98 18.41 -27.17
C ALA A 10 -20.15 17.28 -26.11
N LEU A 11 -21.12 16.40 -26.32
CA LEU A 11 -21.38 15.26 -25.44
C LEU A 11 -20.22 14.25 -25.48
N LEU A 12 -19.68 13.98 -26.68
CA LEU A 12 -18.54 13.09 -26.87
C LEU A 12 -17.26 13.65 -26.23
N ALA A 13 -17.02 14.97 -26.38
CA ALA A 13 -15.89 15.66 -25.77
C ALA A 13 -16.00 15.65 -24.24
N PHE A 14 -17.19 15.84 -23.68
CA PHE A 14 -17.44 15.76 -22.24
C PHE A 14 -17.23 14.33 -21.71
N LEU A 15 -17.69 13.31 -22.44
CA LEU A 15 -17.50 11.90 -22.08
C LEU A 15 -16.01 11.51 -22.10
N LEU A 16 -15.25 11.97 -23.10
CA LEU A 16 -13.80 11.75 -23.17
C LEU A 16 -13.05 12.49 -22.05
N PHE A 17 -13.50 13.68 -21.67
CA PHE A 17 -12.93 14.44 -20.55
C PHE A 17 -13.18 13.76 -19.21
N VAL A 18 -14.38 13.20 -18.99
CA VAL A 18 -14.70 12.44 -17.76
C VAL A 18 -13.91 11.12 -17.68
N LEU A 19 -13.66 10.44 -18.83
CA LEU A 19 -12.85 9.21 -18.84
C LEU A 19 -11.36 9.47 -18.56
N SER A 20 -10.83 10.65 -18.84
CA SER A 20 -9.40 10.97 -18.64
C SER A 20 -9.03 11.28 -17.19
N THR A 21 -9.97 11.43 -16.27
CA THR A 21 -9.70 11.86 -14.89
C THR A 21 -9.33 10.73 -13.91
N HIS A 22 -9.35 9.47 -14.34
CA HIS A 22 -9.13 8.33 -13.42
C HIS A 22 -7.87 7.49 -13.68
N LEU A 23 -6.99 7.91 -14.58
CA LEU A 23 -5.71 7.23 -14.75
C LEU A 23 -4.69 7.82 -13.79
N SER A 24 -4.78 7.45 -12.50
CA SER A 24 -3.71 7.72 -11.54
C SER A 24 -2.49 6.91 -11.97
N ALA A 25 -1.46 7.59 -12.48
CA ALA A 25 -0.24 6.92 -12.86
C ALA A 25 0.40 6.30 -11.61
N GLN A 26 0.67 5.00 -11.69
CA GLN A 26 1.37 4.26 -10.65
C GLN A 26 2.76 4.88 -10.40
N THR A 27 3.09 5.13 -9.13
CA THR A 27 4.38 5.73 -8.79
C THR A 27 5.53 4.73 -8.92
N GLU A 28 6.76 5.23 -8.97
CA GLU A 28 7.96 4.37 -9.01
C GLU A 28 8.07 3.50 -7.74
N LEU A 29 7.77 4.06 -6.57
CA LEU A 29 7.77 3.32 -5.32
C LEU A 29 6.72 2.21 -5.34
N GLN A 30 5.49 2.53 -5.74
CA GLN A 30 4.41 1.54 -5.79
C GLN A 30 4.83 0.36 -6.67
N ARG A 31 5.33 0.60 -7.89
CA ARG A 31 5.83 -0.46 -8.78
C ARG A 31 6.96 -1.28 -8.14
N LYS A 32 7.90 -0.63 -7.45
CA LYS A 32 9.01 -1.33 -6.77
C LYS A 32 8.50 -2.26 -5.68
N VAL A 33 7.54 -1.82 -4.88
CA VAL A 33 6.94 -2.63 -3.81
C VAL A 33 6.12 -3.78 -4.39
N GLU A 34 5.28 -3.53 -5.39
CA GLU A 34 4.47 -4.56 -6.06
C GLU A 34 5.31 -5.64 -6.78
N ASN A 35 6.51 -5.29 -7.23
CA ASN A 35 7.44 -6.24 -7.87
C ASN A 35 8.17 -7.17 -6.87
N ILE A 36 7.99 -6.98 -5.56
CA ILE A 36 8.54 -7.90 -4.55
C ILE A 36 7.70 -9.18 -4.56
N THR A 37 8.33 -10.33 -4.82
CA THR A 37 7.65 -11.62 -5.02
C THR A 37 6.69 -12.03 -3.90
N SER A 38 6.97 -11.60 -2.66
CA SER A 38 6.13 -11.92 -1.48
C SER A 38 5.03 -10.90 -1.22
N VAL A 39 4.85 -9.89 -2.07
CA VAL A 39 3.80 -8.88 -1.92
C VAL A 39 2.55 -9.32 -2.68
N ASP A 40 1.45 -9.48 -1.97
CA ASP A 40 0.16 -9.86 -2.53
C ASP A 40 -0.67 -8.65 -2.95
N SER A 41 -0.56 -7.54 -2.23
CA SER A 41 -1.27 -6.31 -2.59
C SER A 41 -0.60 -5.06 -2.02
N VAL A 42 -0.78 -3.94 -2.74
CA VAL A 42 -0.35 -2.60 -2.35
C VAL A 42 -1.51 -1.63 -2.54
N LYS A 43 -1.84 -0.83 -1.51
CA LYS A 43 -2.91 0.15 -1.56
C LYS A 43 -2.40 1.51 -1.11
N PRO A 44 -2.72 2.59 -1.82
CA PRO A 44 -2.33 3.94 -1.42
C PRO A 44 -3.04 4.33 -0.11
N LEU A 45 -2.33 5.09 0.71
CA LEU A 45 -2.85 5.71 1.93
C LEU A 45 -2.71 7.23 1.82
N GLU A 46 -3.69 7.93 2.38
CA GLU A 46 -3.56 9.38 2.58
C GLU A 46 -2.39 9.69 3.51
N THR A 47 -1.68 10.79 3.23
CA THR A 47 -0.59 11.25 4.07
C THR A 47 -0.43 12.77 4.01
N THR A 48 -0.13 13.38 5.17
CA THR A 48 0.27 14.79 5.31
C THR A 48 1.75 14.95 5.66
N GLU A 49 2.45 13.83 5.91
CA GLU A 49 3.81 13.80 6.42
C GLU A 49 4.85 13.26 5.43
N PHE A 50 4.39 12.61 4.36
CA PHE A 50 5.23 11.96 3.36
C PHE A 50 4.83 12.39 1.95
N VAL A 51 5.70 12.17 0.98
CA VAL A 51 5.39 12.37 -0.44
C VAL A 51 4.35 11.35 -0.89
N GLU A 52 4.50 10.11 -0.44
CA GLU A 52 3.58 9.00 -0.72
C GLU A 52 3.63 7.97 0.41
N LYS A 53 2.53 7.25 0.59
CA LYS A 53 2.37 6.26 1.63
C LYS A 53 1.48 5.12 1.14
N TYR A 54 1.85 3.90 1.50
CA TYR A 54 1.15 2.68 1.09
C TYR A 54 0.98 1.73 2.26
N VAL A 55 -0.07 0.93 2.22
CA VAL A 55 -0.14 -0.32 2.95
C VAL A 55 0.10 -1.46 1.97
N ALA A 56 1.03 -2.34 2.31
CA ALA A 56 1.36 -3.54 1.57
C ALA A 56 1.11 -4.78 2.43
N TYR A 57 0.68 -5.86 1.82
CA TYR A 57 0.49 -7.16 2.46
C TYR A 57 1.51 -8.14 1.91
N PHE A 58 2.32 -8.69 2.81
CA PHE A 58 3.37 -9.64 2.48
C PHE A 58 2.96 -11.04 2.86
N SER A 59 2.94 -11.94 1.92
CA SER A 59 2.73 -13.36 2.19
C SER A 59 3.90 -13.93 2.97
N GLN A 60 3.63 -14.41 4.18
CA GLN A 60 4.59 -14.97 5.10
C GLN A 60 4.21 -16.40 5.45
N PRO A 61 5.17 -17.36 5.51
CA PRO A 61 4.85 -18.71 5.93
C PRO A 61 4.42 -18.73 7.41
N LEU A 62 3.44 -19.56 7.73
CA LEU A 62 3.03 -19.82 9.11
C LEU A 62 4.20 -20.38 9.94
N ASP A 63 5.00 -21.24 9.33
CA ASP A 63 6.18 -21.85 9.91
C ASP A 63 7.31 -21.79 8.87
N HIS A 64 8.35 -20.99 9.14
CA HIS A 64 9.50 -20.85 8.23
C HIS A 64 10.29 -22.14 8.01
N ARG A 65 10.18 -23.12 8.93
CA ARG A 65 10.80 -24.45 8.79
C ARG A 65 9.93 -25.39 7.96
N HIS A 66 8.64 -25.09 7.87
CA HIS A 66 7.62 -25.89 7.21
C HIS A 66 6.69 -25.00 6.40
N PRO A 67 7.18 -24.37 5.31
CA PRO A 67 6.39 -23.43 4.51
C PRO A 67 5.18 -24.07 3.86
N GLU A 68 5.17 -25.39 3.69
CA GLU A 68 4.03 -26.18 3.19
C GLU A 68 2.81 -26.17 4.12
N LYS A 69 2.96 -25.72 5.37
CA LYS A 69 1.83 -25.61 6.32
C LYS A 69 0.92 -24.42 6.07
N GLY A 70 1.24 -23.60 5.07
CA GLY A 70 0.44 -22.46 4.67
C GLY A 70 1.10 -21.12 4.99
N SER A 71 0.41 -20.04 4.61
CA SER A 71 0.87 -18.66 4.74
C SER A 71 -0.19 -17.77 5.38
N PHE A 72 0.19 -16.56 5.71
CA PHE A 72 -0.69 -15.46 6.14
C PHE A 72 -0.16 -14.15 5.58
N ASP A 73 -1.02 -13.14 5.51
CA ASP A 73 -0.64 -11.81 5.05
C ASP A 73 -0.17 -10.96 6.21
N GLN A 74 1.08 -10.50 6.15
CA GLN A 74 1.63 -9.56 7.11
C GLN A 74 1.49 -8.13 6.60
N ARG A 75 0.85 -7.26 7.38
CA ARG A 75 0.67 -5.86 7.03
C ARG A 75 1.95 -5.07 7.28
N VAL A 76 2.35 -4.31 6.25
CA VAL A 76 3.49 -3.39 6.29
C VAL A 76 3.06 -2.04 5.75
N ILE A 77 3.38 -0.96 6.45
CA ILE A 77 3.18 0.40 5.96
C ILE A 77 4.51 0.91 5.42
N VAL A 78 4.51 1.39 4.18
CA VAL A 78 5.66 1.97 3.50
C VAL A 78 5.37 3.45 3.26
N ALA A 79 6.18 4.33 3.84
CA ALA A 79 6.03 5.77 3.73
C ALA A 79 7.33 6.40 3.23
N HIS A 80 7.24 7.25 2.21
CA HIS A 80 8.37 7.68 1.40
C HIS A 80 8.50 9.18 1.34
N VAL A 81 9.72 9.68 1.52
CA VAL A 81 10.11 11.08 1.31
C VAL A 81 11.10 11.24 0.16
N GLY A 82 11.87 10.20 -0.18
CA GLY A 82 12.84 10.22 -1.28
C GLY A 82 13.74 8.98 -1.32
N PHE A 83 14.18 8.58 -2.51
CA PHE A 83 15.06 7.42 -2.71
C PHE A 83 16.49 7.65 -2.19
N ASP A 84 16.88 8.90 -2.01
CA ASP A 84 18.18 9.34 -1.47
C ASP A 84 18.16 9.46 0.08
N ARG A 85 17.01 9.18 0.72
CA ARG A 85 16.84 9.32 2.15
C ARG A 85 17.04 8.02 2.90
N PRO A 86 17.54 8.09 4.15
CA PRO A 86 17.63 6.91 5.00
C PRO A 86 16.24 6.32 5.26
N THR A 87 16.19 5.09 5.72
CA THR A 87 14.94 4.40 6.07
C THR A 87 14.96 3.99 7.53
N VAL A 88 13.92 4.40 8.26
CA VAL A 88 13.64 3.94 9.61
C VAL A 88 12.68 2.75 9.53
N ILE A 89 13.09 1.62 10.09
CA ILE A 89 12.22 0.44 10.21
C ILE A 89 11.69 0.40 11.63
N VAL A 90 10.37 0.39 11.77
CA VAL A 90 9.65 0.26 13.03
C VAL A 90 9.08 -1.14 13.10
N THR A 91 9.60 -1.93 14.04
CA THR A 91 9.08 -3.27 14.34
C THR A 91 8.27 -3.19 15.62
N GLU A 92 6.96 -3.08 15.48
CA GLU A 92 6.05 -2.97 16.60
C GLU A 92 5.73 -4.34 17.19
N GLY A 93 5.66 -4.42 18.54
CA GLY A 93 5.24 -5.63 19.23
C GLY A 93 3.74 -5.88 19.23
N TYR A 94 2.96 -4.98 18.61
CA TYR A 94 1.51 -4.99 18.57
C TYR A 94 0.98 -4.66 17.17
N GLY A 95 -0.26 -4.18 17.09
CA GLY A 95 -0.90 -3.81 15.85
C GLY A 95 -0.46 -2.44 15.31
N ALA A 96 -0.40 -2.32 13.99
CA ALA A 96 0.04 -1.14 13.26
C ALA A 96 -1.09 -0.16 12.88
N ALA A 97 -2.30 -0.30 13.42
CA ALA A 97 -3.46 0.46 12.97
C ALA A 97 -3.27 1.98 13.06
N TYR A 98 -2.57 2.48 14.07
CA TYR A 98 -2.31 3.90 14.23
C TYR A 98 -1.35 4.46 13.19
N ALA A 99 -0.46 3.63 12.64
CA ALA A 99 0.45 4.01 11.58
C ALA A 99 -0.25 4.25 10.22
N LEU A 100 -1.51 3.81 10.07
CA LEU A 100 -2.33 4.10 8.89
C LEU A 100 -2.79 5.56 8.82
N ARG A 101 -2.82 6.28 9.95
CA ARG A 101 -3.33 7.66 9.99
C ARG A 101 -2.51 8.59 9.09
N PRO A 102 -3.14 9.54 8.38
CA PRO A 102 -2.46 10.45 7.47
C PRO A 102 -1.32 11.24 8.12
N GLY A 103 -1.50 11.70 9.36
CA GLY A 103 -0.53 12.52 10.11
C GLY A 103 0.48 11.71 10.93
N TYR A 104 0.47 10.36 10.87
CA TYR A 104 1.43 9.57 11.62
C TYR A 104 2.79 9.54 10.95
N ARG A 105 3.82 9.91 11.69
CA ARG A 105 5.23 9.76 11.34
C ARG A 105 6.03 9.49 12.61
N GLU A 106 6.83 8.43 12.59
CA GLU A 106 7.71 8.06 13.71
C GLU A 106 8.74 9.17 13.99
N GLU A 107 9.09 9.38 15.26
CA GLU A 107 9.95 10.47 15.68
C GLU A 107 11.33 10.45 15.00
N LEU A 108 11.96 9.28 14.92
CA LEU A 108 13.25 9.14 14.23
C LEU A 108 13.13 9.40 12.72
N SER A 109 12.03 8.98 12.08
CA SER A 109 11.77 9.31 10.70
C SER A 109 11.64 10.82 10.48
N ARG A 110 11.01 11.51 11.42
CA ARG A 110 10.87 12.98 11.40
C ARG A 110 12.22 13.65 11.60
N LEU A 111 13.01 13.22 12.60
CA LEU A 111 14.31 13.78 12.97
C LEU A 111 15.32 13.70 11.83
N PHE A 112 15.38 12.54 11.14
CA PHE A 112 16.32 12.30 10.04
C PHE A 112 15.76 12.61 8.66
N ASN A 113 14.54 13.12 8.57
CA ASN A 113 13.79 13.24 7.32
C ASN A 113 13.90 11.95 6.48
N ALA A 114 13.60 10.82 7.13
CA ALA A 114 13.78 9.48 6.61
C ALA A 114 12.48 8.90 6.05
N ASN A 115 12.60 7.95 5.13
CA ASN A 115 11.53 7.03 4.79
C ASN A 115 11.16 6.20 6.04
N MET A 116 9.96 5.63 6.05
CA MET A 116 9.51 4.79 7.15
C MET A 116 8.92 3.49 6.62
N ILE A 117 9.36 2.38 7.17
CA ILE A 117 8.74 1.07 7.02
C ILE A 117 8.25 0.65 8.40
N PHE A 118 6.93 0.47 8.52
CA PHE A 118 6.31 0.05 9.76
C PHE A 118 5.77 -1.37 9.59
N VAL A 119 6.32 -2.33 10.33
CA VAL A 119 5.96 -3.75 10.25
C VAL A 119 5.04 -4.11 11.40
N GLU A 120 3.80 -4.51 11.10
CA GLU A 120 2.89 -5.04 12.11
C GLU A 120 3.38 -6.42 12.60
N HIS A 121 3.35 -6.60 13.91
CA HIS A 121 3.75 -7.88 14.48
C HIS A 121 2.77 -8.98 14.06
N ARG A 122 3.31 -10.15 13.69
CA ARG A 122 2.48 -11.33 13.39
C ARG A 122 1.58 -11.68 14.57
N TYR A 123 0.38 -12.16 14.28
CA TYR A 123 -0.70 -12.46 15.23
C TYR A 123 -1.44 -11.23 15.78
N PHE A 124 -1.20 -10.04 15.24
CA PHE A 124 -1.97 -8.85 15.58
C PHE A 124 -2.79 -8.36 14.39
N LEU A 125 -4.00 -7.90 14.67
CA LEU A 125 -4.95 -7.29 13.72
C LEU A 125 -4.97 -7.99 12.35
N GLU A 126 -4.58 -7.27 11.29
CA GLU A 126 -4.57 -7.78 9.90
C GLU A 126 -3.45 -8.83 9.65
N SER A 127 -2.42 -8.85 10.50
CA SER A 127 -1.32 -9.82 10.42
C SER A 127 -1.59 -11.11 11.20
N THR A 128 -2.87 -11.39 11.48
CA THR A 128 -3.29 -12.63 12.16
C THR A 128 -3.63 -13.69 11.12
N PRO A 129 -2.96 -14.85 11.14
CA PRO A 129 -3.35 -15.98 10.31
C PRO A 129 -4.82 -16.34 10.54
N GLN A 130 -5.60 -16.38 9.48
CA GLN A 130 -6.97 -16.83 9.58
C GLN A 130 -6.99 -18.29 10.03
N ARG A 131 -7.78 -18.62 11.04
CA ARG A 131 -8.00 -20.02 11.41
C ARG A 131 -8.53 -20.75 10.19
N ILE A 132 -7.76 -21.71 9.70
CA ILE A 132 -8.30 -22.69 8.77
C ILE A 132 -9.44 -23.37 9.53
N SER A 133 -10.68 -23.03 9.18
CA SER A 133 -11.84 -23.77 9.67
C SER A 133 -11.68 -25.19 9.17
N SER A 134 -11.14 -26.07 10.01
CA SER A 134 -11.21 -27.51 9.78
C SER A 134 -12.68 -27.87 9.86
N THR A 135 -13.32 -27.97 8.71
CA THR A 135 -14.58 -28.69 8.58
C THR A 135 -14.28 -30.13 8.93
N ILE A 136 -14.64 -30.55 10.14
CA ILE A 136 -14.71 -31.94 10.56
C ILE A 136 -15.96 -32.55 9.92
#